data_a9bdaaada3b78d83a38c67ef40901465
#
_entry.id   a9bdaaada3b78d83a38c67ef40901465
#
_cell.length_a   1.000
_cell.length_b   1.000
_cell.length_c   1.000
_cell.angle_alpha   90.00
_cell.angle_beta   90.00
_cell.angle_gamma   90.00
#
_symmetry.space_group_name_H-M   'P 1'
#
loop_
_entity.id
_entity.type
_entity.pdbx_description
1 polymer ?
#
loop_
_entity_poly.entity_id
_entity_poly.type
_entity_poly.pdbx_seq_one_letter_code
_entity_poly.pdbx_strand_id
1 'polypeptide(L)'
;MMKNRLMKGSLAALVSLLATNAMAAQEVTVYTAFETDILAKYKSAFEKDNPDIKIKWVRDSTGIMTAKLLAEKNNPQAEVVWGLAGSSMALLKDEGLLKPYTPKGLEDLHANLNDPQSNQAWFGNDAFFNAVCFNEAVAKQLNLPKPTSWEDLTKPVYKGHIAMPNPASSGTGYMQVSAWLQNMGEDQAWNYMRELDKNIAHYTHSGSKPCVQAGMGEVAIGISMASRGAKLKTQGAPLAVITPKGIGWESEAVGLVKESDAAKRVVDWSISKAANELYVEMYPVVAHKEVKATVSNFPNVQANMAKMDFAQMGSKRAEILAAWSEKFDAKSEPKS
;
A
#
# COMPACT_ATOMS: atom_id res chain seq x y z
N MET A 1 86.80 -21.33 39.37
CA MET A 1 85.54 -22.07 39.17
C MET A 1 84.42 -21.11 39.36
N MET A 2 83.85 -20.50 38.33
CA MET A 2 82.73 -19.58 38.41
C MET A 2 81.58 -20.14 37.55
N LYS A 3 80.46 -20.39 38.21
CA LYS A 3 79.22 -20.90 37.58
C LYS A 3 78.40 -19.72 37.03
N ASN A 4 78.26 -19.64 35.73
CA ASN A 4 77.36 -18.73 35.05
C ASN A 4 75.89 -19.24 35.20
N ARG A 5 75.02 -18.42 35.77
CA ARG A 5 73.60 -18.63 35.77
C ARG A 5 73.02 -17.78 34.62
N LEU A 6 72.51 -18.43 33.59
CA LEU A 6 71.63 -17.81 32.57
C LEU A 6 70.24 -17.57 33.18
N MET A 7 69.80 -16.30 33.22
CA MET A 7 68.42 -15.91 33.46
C MET A 7 67.69 -16.02 32.15
N LYS A 8 66.65 -16.90 32.09
CA LYS A 8 65.71 -16.97 31.01
C LYS A 8 64.56 -15.96 31.35
N GLY A 9 64.52 -14.84 30.61
CA GLY A 9 63.41 -13.92 30.67
C GLY A 9 62.26 -14.45 29.82
N SER A 10 61.13 -14.77 30.46
CA SER A 10 59.86 -15.11 29.78
C SER A 10 59.15 -13.83 29.39
N LEU A 11 59.06 -13.56 28.09
CA LEU A 11 58.29 -12.49 27.52
C LEU A 11 56.84 -12.98 27.39
N ALA A 12 55.95 -12.60 28.33
CA ALA A 12 54.52 -12.87 28.24
C ALA A 12 53.89 -11.82 27.29
N ALA A 13 53.59 -12.26 26.07
CA ALA A 13 52.81 -11.47 25.14
C ALA A 13 51.36 -11.45 25.59
N LEU A 14 50.85 -10.29 26.06
CA LEU A 14 49.45 -10.03 26.31
C LEU A 14 48.76 -9.84 24.95
N VAL A 15 48.11 -10.90 24.49
CA VAL A 15 47.15 -10.79 23.35
C VAL A 15 45.84 -10.26 23.90
N SER A 16 45.61 -8.94 23.77
CA SER A 16 44.31 -8.33 24.04
C SER A 16 43.29 -8.77 22.96
N LEU A 17 42.50 -9.77 23.25
CA LEU A 17 41.30 -10.06 22.42
C LEU A 17 40.32 -8.87 22.57
N LEU A 18 40.32 -8.00 21.58
CA LEU A 18 39.17 -7.11 21.34
C LEU A 18 38.00 -7.98 20.93
N ALA A 19 37.19 -8.40 21.90
CA ALA A 19 35.87 -8.97 21.64
C ALA A 19 35.02 -7.83 21.08
N THR A 20 34.94 -7.73 19.77
CA THR A 20 33.87 -6.96 19.10
C THR A 20 32.59 -7.66 19.47
N ASN A 21 31.84 -7.11 20.48
CA ASN A 21 30.45 -7.46 20.71
C ASN A 21 29.71 -7.05 19.43
N ALA A 22 29.54 -7.98 18.50
CA ALA A 22 28.55 -7.85 17.46
C ALA A 22 27.19 -7.85 18.19
N MET A 23 26.66 -6.68 18.49
CA MET A 23 25.28 -6.57 18.98
C MET A 23 24.39 -7.23 17.94
N ALA A 24 23.59 -8.20 18.37
CA ALA A 24 22.59 -8.79 17.49
C ALA A 24 21.71 -7.67 16.94
N ALA A 25 21.46 -7.68 15.63
CA ALA A 25 20.64 -6.66 15.00
C ALA A 25 19.25 -6.66 15.64
N GLN A 26 18.74 -5.48 15.96
CA GLN A 26 17.40 -5.31 16.52
C GLN A 26 16.35 -5.60 15.44
N GLU A 27 15.42 -6.53 15.71
CA GLU A 27 14.30 -6.79 14.81
C GLU A 27 13.17 -5.78 15.07
N VAL A 28 12.64 -5.16 13.99
CA VAL A 28 11.46 -4.28 14.03
C VAL A 28 10.34 -4.93 13.23
N THR A 29 9.22 -5.21 13.88
CA THR A 29 8.03 -5.77 13.24
C THR A 29 7.24 -4.68 12.54
N VAL A 30 7.15 -4.79 11.21
CA VAL A 30 6.49 -3.81 10.34
C VAL A 30 5.29 -4.43 9.65
N TYR A 31 4.11 -3.86 9.89
CA TYR A 31 2.87 -4.25 9.21
C TYR A 31 2.69 -3.44 7.92
N THR A 32 2.35 -4.13 6.82
CA THR A 32 2.31 -3.52 5.50
C THR A 32 1.21 -4.07 4.60
N ALA A 33 0.75 -3.26 3.66
CA ALA A 33 -0.08 -3.69 2.54
C ALA A 33 0.60 -3.50 1.18
N PHE A 34 1.85 -3.10 1.15
CA PHE A 34 2.64 -3.04 -0.09
C PHE A 34 2.60 -4.36 -0.86
N GLU A 35 2.77 -4.29 -2.16
CA GLU A 35 2.84 -5.45 -3.03
C GLU A 35 4.06 -6.32 -2.68
N THR A 36 3.89 -7.65 -2.70
CA THR A 36 4.92 -8.60 -2.25
C THR A 36 6.22 -8.51 -3.05
N ASP A 37 6.13 -8.15 -4.32
CA ASP A 37 7.25 -8.10 -5.26
C ASP A 37 8.20 -6.89 -5.05
N ILE A 38 7.87 -5.97 -4.14
CA ILE A 38 8.71 -4.81 -3.80
C ILE A 38 9.32 -4.89 -2.39
N LEU A 39 8.76 -5.71 -1.49
CA LEU A 39 9.16 -5.75 -0.07
C LEU A 39 10.63 -6.11 0.14
N ALA A 40 11.14 -7.09 -0.62
CA ALA A 40 12.53 -7.51 -0.50
C ALA A 40 13.51 -6.37 -0.83
N LYS A 41 13.16 -5.53 -1.82
CA LYS A 41 13.96 -4.38 -2.24
C LYS A 41 13.98 -3.30 -1.16
N TYR A 42 12.82 -2.95 -0.60
CA TYR A 42 12.70 -1.95 0.46
C TYR A 42 13.47 -2.38 1.72
N LYS A 43 13.29 -3.66 2.13
CA LYS A 43 14.04 -4.24 3.24
C LYS A 43 15.55 -4.17 3.02
N SER A 44 16.02 -4.62 1.87
CA SER A 44 17.45 -4.64 1.54
C SER A 44 18.06 -3.25 1.56
N ALA A 45 17.37 -2.24 1.01
CA ALA A 45 17.84 -0.87 0.99
C ALA A 45 17.88 -0.25 2.40
N PHE A 46 16.80 -0.42 3.18
CA PHE A 46 16.76 0.03 4.57
C PHE A 46 17.89 -0.60 5.41
N GLU A 47 18.05 -1.93 5.35
CA GLU A 47 19.02 -2.67 6.17
C GLU A 47 20.48 -2.40 5.74
N LYS A 48 20.69 -1.98 4.50
CA LYS A 48 22.01 -1.49 4.05
C LYS A 48 22.39 -0.20 4.76
N ASP A 49 21.45 0.72 4.88
CA ASP A 49 21.66 2.02 5.53
C ASP A 49 21.61 1.93 7.07
N ASN A 50 20.98 0.85 7.60
CA ASN A 50 20.77 0.59 9.02
C ASN A 50 21.15 -0.87 9.37
N PRO A 51 22.45 -1.23 9.34
CA PRO A 51 22.89 -2.63 9.45
C PRO A 51 22.61 -3.28 10.82
N ASP A 52 22.35 -2.48 11.82
CA ASP A 52 21.99 -2.85 13.19
C ASP A 52 20.48 -3.10 13.38
N ILE A 53 19.64 -2.90 12.33
CA ILE A 53 18.21 -3.12 12.38
C ILE A 53 17.80 -4.12 11.29
N LYS A 54 16.87 -5.03 11.63
CA LYS A 54 16.26 -5.98 10.70
C LYS A 54 14.77 -5.78 10.65
N ILE A 55 14.21 -5.64 9.43
CA ILE A 55 12.77 -5.55 9.23
C ILE A 55 12.16 -6.95 9.18
N LYS A 56 11.14 -7.16 10.00
CA LYS A 56 10.25 -8.31 9.92
C LYS A 56 8.89 -7.89 9.38
N TRP A 57 8.66 -8.21 8.11
CA TRP A 57 7.39 -7.91 7.47
C TRP A 57 6.26 -8.82 7.95
N VAL A 58 5.11 -8.23 8.26
CA VAL A 58 3.81 -8.90 8.33
C VAL A 58 2.92 -8.25 7.29
N ARG A 59 2.54 -9.02 6.27
CA ARG A 59 1.89 -8.49 5.07
C ARG A 59 0.53 -9.13 4.83
N ASP A 60 -0.47 -8.29 4.57
CA ASP A 60 -1.74 -8.65 3.93
C ASP A 60 -2.33 -7.40 3.24
N SER A 61 -3.50 -7.52 2.62
CA SER A 61 -4.23 -6.40 2.04
C SER A 61 -4.66 -5.40 3.12
N THR A 62 -4.80 -4.12 2.75
CA THR A 62 -5.02 -3.00 3.70
C THR A 62 -6.15 -3.25 4.68
N GLY A 63 -7.29 -3.79 4.22
CA GLY A 63 -8.44 -4.04 5.10
C GLY A 63 -8.15 -5.08 6.16
N ILE A 64 -7.44 -6.14 5.81
CA ILE A 64 -7.05 -7.21 6.73
C ILE A 64 -6.02 -6.69 7.74
N MET A 65 -5.00 -5.94 7.27
CA MET A 65 -4.02 -5.33 8.17
C MET A 65 -4.67 -4.33 9.13
N THR A 66 -5.62 -3.52 8.65
CA THR A 66 -6.37 -2.60 9.51
C THR A 66 -7.17 -3.36 10.59
N ALA A 67 -7.90 -4.40 10.21
CA ALA A 67 -8.66 -5.22 11.15
C ALA A 67 -7.74 -5.91 12.17
N LYS A 68 -6.59 -6.42 11.74
CA LYS A 68 -5.59 -7.04 12.62
C LYS A 68 -5.03 -6.04 13.62
N LEU A 69 -4.64 -4.84 13.18
CA LEU A 69 -4.15 -3.78 14.07
C LEU A 69 -5.20 -3.38 15.10
N LEU A 70 -6.47 -3.23 14.71
CA LEU A 70 -7.57 -2.92 15.63
C LEU A 70 -7.79 -4.05 16.64
N ALA A 71 -7.74 -5.32 16.20
CA ALA A 71 -7.87 -6.48 17.10
C ALA A 71 -6.71 -6.57 18.13
N GLU A 72 -5.52 -6.12 17.74
CA GLU A 72 -4.33 -6.09 18.59
C GLU A 72 -4.19 -4.79 19.41
N LYS A 73 -5.18 -3.88 19.37
CA LYS A 73 -5.11 -2.53 19.96
C LYS A 73 -4.57 -2.51 21.40
N ASN A 74 -4.98 -3.46 22.22
CA ASN A 74 -4.57 -3.53 23.64
C ASN A 74 -3.18 -4.15 23.85
N ASN A 75 -2.64 -4.86 22.86
CA ASN A 75 -1.30 -5.45 22.88
C ASN A 75 -0.75 -5.50 21.44
N PRO A 76 -0.43 -4.35 20.84
CA PRO A 76 0.04 -4.29 19.46
C PRO A 76 1.29 -5.15 19.24
N GLN A 77 1.31 -5.92 18.17
CA GLN A 77 2.50 -6.68 17.76
C GLN A 77 3.36 -5.88 16.78
N ALA A 78 2.74 -5.02 15.97
CA ALA A 78 3.45 -4.09 15.11
C ALA A 78 4.20 -3.03 15.93
N GLU A 79 5.37 -2.63 15.45
CA GLU A 79 6.10 -1.45 15.93
C GLU A 79 5.92 -0.27 14.97
N VAL A 80 5.84 -0.56 13.68
CA VAL A 80 5.62 0.39 12.61
C VAL A 80 4.55 -0.15 11.66
N VAL A 81 3.70 0.72 11.17
CA VAL A 81 2.88 0.49 9.97
C VAL A 81 3.55 1.22 8.82
N TRP A 82 3.82 0.55 7.70
CA TRP A 82 4.46 1.15 6.54
C TRP A 82 3.81 0.66 5.24
N GLY A 83 3.16 1.55 4.52
CA GLY A 83 2.44 1.25 3.29
C GLY A 83 1.00 0.80 3.51
N LEU A 84 0.26 1.47 4.40
CA LEU A 84 -1.19 1.38 4.49
C LEU A 84 -1.83 2.63 3.92
N ALA A 85 -3.05 2.47 3.38
CA ALA A 85 -3.85 3.57 2.86
C ALA A 85 -4.14 4.63 3.92
N GLY A 86 -4.11 5.91 3.51
CA GLY A 86 -4.29 7.06 4.39
C GLY A 86 -5.60 7.05 5.20
N SER A 87 -6.69 6.54 4.61
CA SER A 87 -7.96 6.36 5.34
C SER A 87 -7.86 5.35 6.48
N SER A 88 -7.09 4.28 6.31
CA SER A 88 -6.80 3.33 7.39
C SER A 88 -5.90 3.95 8.45
N MET A 89 -4.91 4.74 8.04
CA MET A 89 -4.04 5.45 8.99
C MET A 89 -4.81 6.47 9.82
N ALA A 90 -5.76 7.20 9.20
CA ALA A 90 -6.65 8.11 9.92
C ALA A 90 -7.49 7.37 10.99
N LEU A 91 -8.10 6.23 10.62
CA LEU A 91 -8.84 5.40 11.57
C LEU A 91 -7.93 4.88 12.71
N LEU A 92 -6.75 4.37 12.40
CA LEU A 92 -5.82 3.84 13.42
C LEU A 92 -5.33 4.94 14.37
N LYS A 93 -5.18 6.18 13.89
CA LYS A 93 -4.90 7.34 14.71
C LYS A 93 -6.06 7.67 15.64
N ASP A 94 -7.28 7.77 15.12
CA ASP A 94 -8.48 8.06 15.90
C ASP A 94 -8.72 7.01 16.99
N GLU A 95 -8.36 5.76 16.71
CA GLU A 95 -8.37 4.65 17.67
C GLU A 95 -7.19 4.64 18.67
N GLY A 96 -6.27 5.61 18.57
CA GLY A 96 -5.13 5.76 19.48
C GLY A 96 -4.00 4.75 19.31
N LEU A 97 -3.97 4.05 18.18
CA LEU A 97 -2.94 3.06 17.85
C LEU A 97 -1.65 3.71 17.36
N LEU A 98 -1.76 4.80 16.59
CA LEU A 98 -0.59 5.53 16.10
C LEU A 98 -0.11 6.56 17.13
N LYS A 99 1.20 6.62 17.31
CA LYS A 99 1.85 7.57 18.20
C LYS A 99 2.21 8.85 17.44
N PRO A 100 1.93 10.04 17.99
CA PRO A 100 2.43 11.29 17.42
C PRO A 100 3.97 11.24 17.35
N TYR A 101 4.52 11.63 16.22
CA TYR A 101 5.95 11.68 15.99
C TYR A 101 6.25 12.75 14.95
N THR A 102 7.38 13.42 15.05
CA THR A 102 7.88 14.32 14.01
C THR A 102 9.11 13.70 13.38
N PRO A 103 8.97 13.06 12.21
CA PRO A 103 10.10 12.41 11.58
C PRO A 103 11.08 13.41 10.98
N LYS A 104 12.33 12.99 10.85
CA LYS A 104 13.36 13.80 10.18
C LYS A 104 13.05 13.89 8.69
N GLY A 105 13.12 15.09 8.12
CA GLY A 105 12.83 15.35 6.72
C GLY A 105 11.34 15.52 6.40
N LEU A 106 10.48 15.69 7.42
CA LEU A 106 9.05 15.97 7.22
C LEU A 106 8.81 17.19 6.32
N GLU A 107 9.64 18.21 6.43
CA GLU A 107 9.60 19.44 5.63
C GLU A 107 9.82 19.22 4.14
N ASP A 108 10.45 18.11 3.76
CA ASP A 108 10.72 17.73 2.36
C ASP A 108 9.54 17.02 1.70
N LEU A 109 8.48 16.70 2.45
CA LEU A 109 7.32 16.02 1.92
C LEU A 109 6.23 16.98 1.41
N HIS A 110 5.48 16.51 0.42
CA HIS A 110 4.22 17.12 0.01
C HIS A 110 3.17 16.97 1.11
N ALA A 111 2.75 18.10 1.72
CA ALA A 111 1.86 18.12 2.88
C ALA A 111 0.49 17.45 2.64
N ASN A 112 -0.01 17.48 1.40
CA ASN A 112 -1.30 16.89 1.02
C ASN A 112 -1.32 15.35 1.02
N LEU A 113 -0.18 14.69 1.20
CA LEU A 113 -0.07 13.24 1.34
C LEU A 113 0.07 12.80 2.81
N ASN A 114 0.21 13.73 3.74
CA ASN A 114 0.40 13.48 5.16
C ASN A 114 -0.92 13.64 5.94
N ASP A 115 -0.88 13.24 7.21
CA ASP A 115 -1.92 13.54 8.19
C ASP A 115 -2.22 15.05 8.20
N PRO A 116 -3.45 15.48 7.88
CA PRO A 116 -3.79 16.90 7.81
C PRO A 116 -3.95 17.56 9.18
N GLN A 117 -3.95 16.79 10.27
CA GLN A 117 -4.15 17.32 11.63
C GLN A 117 -2.84 17.82 12.23
N SER A 118 -2.92 18.75 13.19
CA SER A 118 -1.75 19.37 13.82
C SER A 118 -0.90 18.39 14.66
N ASN A 119 -1.50 17.33 15.20
CA ASN A 119 -0.84 16.25 15.94
C ASN A 119 -0.55 15.06 14.99
N GLN A 120 0.21 15.28 13.95
CA GLN A 120 0.47 14.28 12.92
C GLN A 120 0.97 12.95 13.50
N ALA A 121 0.41 11.86 13.03
CA ALA A 121 0.78 10.51 13.43
C ALA A 121 1.06 9.57 12.25
N TRP A 122 0.86 10.04 11.01
CA TRP A 122 1.19 9.30 9.80
C TRP A 122 1.66 10.22 8.68
N PHE A 123 2.52 9.71 7.81
CA PHE A 123 3.23 10.44 6.78
C PHE A 123 3.18 9.67 5.47
N GLY A 124 2.88 10.35 4.36
CA GLY A 124 2.79 9.75 3.04
C GLY A 124 4.13 9.22 2.56
N ASN A 125 4.07 8.08 1.88
CA ASN A 125 5.16 7.53 1.10
C ASN A 125 4.97 7.87 -0.38
N ASP A 126 3.75 7.66 -0.88
CA ASP A 126 3.34 7.84 -2.26
C ASP A 126 1.83 8.02 -2.36
N ALA A 127 1.33 8.12 -3.61
CA ALA A 127 -0.09 8.08 -3.90
C ALA A 127 -0.40 6.98 -4.91
N PHE A 128 -1.47 6.23 -4.64
CA PHE A 128 -1.99 5.20 -5.53
C PHE A 128 -3.39 5.52 -6.03
N PHE A 129 -3.76 4.97 -7.17
CA PHE A 129 -4.95 5.35 -7.94
C PHE A 129 -5.68 4.13 -8.46
N ASN A 130 -7.00 4.21 -8.55
CA ASN A 130 -7.79 3.23 -9.27
C ASN A 130 -7.67 3.40 -10.79
N ALA A 131 -7.89 2.31 -11.49
CA ALA A 131 -8.08 2.27 -12.93
C ALA A 131 -8.92 1.06 -13.34
N VAL A 132 -9.37 1.07 -14.58
CA VAL A 132 -9.98 -0.06 -15.27
C VAL A 132 -8.93 -0.68 -16.19
N CYS A 133 -8.51 -1.90 -15.89
CA CYS A 133 -7.67 -2.72 -16.76
C CYS A 133 -8.55 -3.45 -17.77
N PHE A 134 -8.50 -3.04 -19.02
CA PHE A 134 -9.30 -3.58 -20.11
C PHE A 134 -8.42 -4.44 -21.02
N ASN A 135 -8.70 -5.74 -21.12
CA ASN A 135 -7.96 -6.63 -22.01
C ASN A 135 -8.47 -6.49 -23.45
N GLU A 136 -7.71 -5.83 -24.31
CA GLU A 136 -8.09 -5.55 -25.70
C GLU A 136 -8.17 -6.82 -26.56
N ALA A 137 -7.41 -7.87 -26.23
CA ALA A 137 -7.44 -9.14 -26.98
C ALA A 137 -8.72 -9.94 -26.66
N VAL A 138 -9.05 -10.08 -25.37
CA VAL A 138 -10.29 -10.76 -24.93
C VAL A 138 -11.52 -9.97 -25.40
N ALA A 139 -11.48 -8.64 -25.29
CA ALA A 139 -12.57 -7.78 -25.74
C ALA A 139 -12.85 -7.93 -27.24
N LYS A 140 -11.80 -8.04 -28.07
CA LYS A 140 -11.94 -8.31 -29.51
C LYS A 140 -12.62 -9.66 -29.79
N GLN A 141 -12.24 -10.70 -29.05
CA GLN A 141 -12.84 -12.03 -29.19
C GLN A 141 -14.33 -12.06 -28.80
N LEU A 142 -14.69 -11.32 -27.76
CA LEU A 142 -16.05 -11.26 -27.22
C LEU A 142 -16.89 -10.11 -27.79
N ASN A 143 -16.34 -9.31 -28.71
CA ASN A 143 -16.98 -8.10 -29.25
C ASN A 143 -17.41 -7.08 -28.16
N LEU A 144 -16.60 -6.94 -27.10
CA LEU A 144 -16.87 -5.98 -26.03
C LEU A 144 -16.37 -4.58 -26.42
N PRO A 145 -17.20 -3.55 -26.31
CA PRO A 145 -16.76 -2.18 -26.52
C PRO A 145 -15.78 -1.75 -25.41
N LYS A 146 -14.88 -0.80 -25.72
CA LYS A 146 -13.99 -0.24 -24.72
C LYS A 146 -14.76 0.75 -23.84
N PRO A 147 -14.81 0.56 -22.50
CA PRO A 147 -15.49 1.49 -21.60
C PRO A 147 -14.74 2.81 -21.52
N THR A 148 -15.47 3.92 -21.37
CA THR A 148 -14.92 5.29 -21.22
C THR A 148 -15.35 5.95 -19.92
N SER A 149 -16.40 5.44 -19.29
CA SER A 149 -16.95 5.94 -18.05
C SER A 149 -17.29 4.80 -17.08
N TRP A 150 -17.60 5.15 -15.83
CA TRP A 150 -18.10 4.19 -14.84
C TRP A 150 -19.47 3.62 -15.25
N GLU A 151 -20.34 4.47 -15.82
CA GLU A 151 -21.66 4.07 -16.28
C GLU A 151 -21.61 3.04 -17.42
N ASP A 152 -20.57 3.10 -18.27
CA ASP A 152 -20.40 2.08 -19.31
C ASP A 152 -20.32 0.66 -18.72
N LEU A 153 -19.69 0.50 -17.55
CA LEU A 153 -19.50 -0.80 -16.90
C LEU A 153 -20.80 -1.44 -16.40
N THR A 154 -21.91 -0.68 -16.34
CA THR A 154 -23.22 -1.24 -15.99
C THR A 154 -23.97 -1.81 -17.20
N LYS A 155 -23.46 -1.63 -18.43
CA LYS A 155 -24.10 -2.14 -19.64
C LYS A 155 -24.12 -3.68 -19.64
N PRO A 156 -25.24 -4.33 -20.01
CA PRO A 156 -25.40 -5.79 -19.97
C PRO A 156 -24.36 -6.57 -20.78
N VAL A 157 -23.72 -5.94 -21.76
CA VAL A 157 -22.67 -6.57 -22.59
C VAL A 157 -21.47 -7.04 -21.75
N TYR A 158 -21.22 -6.45 -20.57
CA TYR A 158 -20.13 -6.83 -19.69
C TYR A 158 -20.49 -7.87 -18.63
N LYS A 159 -21.70 -8.44 -18.67
CA LYS A 159 -22.17 -9.40 -17.65
C LYS A 159 -21.22 -10.58 -17.50
N GLY A 160 -20.67 -10.75 -16.27
CA GLY A 160 -19.72 -11.81 -15.94
C GLY A 160 -18.29 -11.58 -16.44
N HIS A 161 -17.98 -10.41 -16.96
CA HIS A 161 -16.65 -10.09 -17.51
C HIS A 161 -15.84 -9.10 -16.67
N ILE A 162 -16.36 -8.68 -15.51
CA ILE A 162 -15.70 -7.70 -14.63
C ILE A 162 -15.29 -8.37 -13.32
N ALA A 163 -14.05 -8.17 -12.90
CA ALA A 163 -13.59 -8.42 -11.53
C ALA A 163 -13.28 -7.10 -10.83
N MET A 164 -13.51 -7.06 -9.51
CA MET A 164 -13.25 -5.88 -8.66
C MET A 164 -12.75 -6.35 -7.29
N PRO A 165 -11.90 -5.58 -6.57
CA PRO A 165 -11.51 -5.93 -5.23
C PRO A 165 -12.66 -5.77 -4.23
N ASN A 166 -12.78 -6.72 -3.28
CA ASN A 166 -13.68 -6.58 -2.14
C ASN A 166 -13.20 -5.44 -1.22
N PRO A 167 -14.02 -4.42 -0.92
CA PRO A 167 -13.62 -3.27 -0.11
C PRO A 167 -13.33 -3.63 1.36
N ALA A 168 -13.85 -4.75 1.87
CA ALA A 168 -13.57 -5.16 3.25
C ALA A 168 -12.14 -5.66 3.41
N SER A 169 -11.58 -6.36 2.42
CA SER A 169 -10.20 -6.84 2.45
C SER A 169 -9.22 -5.86 1.79
N SER A 170 -9.61 -5.19 0.71
CA SER A 170 -8.73 -4.38 -0.14
C SER A 170 -8.89 -2.88 0.06
N GLY A 171 -7.76 -2.19 0.32
CA GLY A 171 -7.73 -0.72 0.30
C GLY A 171 -8.12 -0.14 -1.06
N THR A 172 -7.67 -0.76 -2.16
CA THR A 172 -8.03 -0.36 -3.53
C THR A 172 -9.54 -0.46 -3.78
N GLY A 173 -10.18 -1.52 -3.28
CA GLY A 173 -11.64 -1.68 -3.36
C GLY A 173 -12.37 -0.64 -2.52
N TYR A 174 -11.93 -0.45 -1.27
CA TYR A 174 -12.52 0.55 -0.36
C TYR A 174 -12.39 1.98 -0.89
N MET A 175 -11.22 2.32 -1.42
CA MET A 175 -10.94 3.61 -2.04
C MET A 175 -11.92 3.93 -3.18
N GLN A 176 -12.20 2.97 -4.07
CA GLN A 176 -13.13 3.23 -5.19
C GLN A 176 -14.58 3.32 -4.72
N VAL A 177 -15.02 2.46 -3.80
CA VAL A 177 -16.37 2.57 -3.20
C VAL A 177 -16.54 3.92 -2.53
N SER A 178 -15.57 4.37 -1.76
CA SER A 178 -15.59 5.69 -1.11
C SER A 178 -15.59 6.84 -2.13
N ALA A 179 -14.85 6.71 -3.23
CA ALA A 179 -14.86 7.69 -4.31
C ALA A 179 -16.26 7.85 -4.92
N TRP A 180 -16.95 6.75 -5.19
CA TRP A 180 -18.32 6.81 -5.68
C TRP A 180 -19.28 7.46 -4.67
N LEU A 181 -19.21 7.05 -3.38
CA LEU A 181 -20.05 7.61 -2.32
C LEU A 181 -19.85 9.12 -2.14
N GLN A 182 -18.60 9.57 -2.12
CA GLN A 182 -18.26 10.98 -1.89
C GLN A 182 -18.55 11.89 -3.11
N ASN A 183 -18.53 11.36 -4.33
CA ASN A 183 -18.60 12.18 -5.54
C ASN A 183 -19.92 12.03 -6.32
N MET A 184 -20.66 10.94 -6.18
CA MET A 184 -21.99 10.75 -6.76
C MET A 184 -23.12 11.09 -5.77
N GLY A 185 -22.82 11.05 -4.45
CA GLY A 185 -23.81 11.03 -3.38
C GLY A 185 -24.27 9.61 -3.05
N GLU A 186 -24.71 9.39 -1.82
CA GLU A 186 -24.89 8.06 -1.25
C GLU A 186 -25.90 7.20 -2.03
N ASP A 187 -27.11 7.72 -2.26
CA ASP A 187 -28.16 6.97 -2.97
C ASP A 187 -27.76 6.61 -4.41
N GLN A 188 -27.16 7.54 -5.13
CA GLN A 188 -26.74 7.31 -6.51
C GLN A 188 -25.58 6.31 -6.56
N ALA A 189 -24.63 6.40 -5.64
CA ALA A 189 -23.50 5.47 -5.58
C ALA A 189 -23.94 4.04 -5.26
N TRP A 190 -24.85 3.85 -4.31
CA TRP A 190 -25.39 2.51 -4.01
C TRP A 190 -26.23 1.96 -5.18
N ASN A 191 -27.00 2.80 -5.88
CA ASN A 191 -27.71 2.42 -7.09
C ASN A 191 -26.74 1.99 -8.19
N TYR A 192 -25.72 2.79 -8.44
CA TYR A 192 -24.67 2.47 -9.42
C TYR A 192 -24.00 1.11 -9.09
N MET A 193 -23.60 0.89 -7.85
CA MET A 193 -22.96 -0.36 -7.43
C MET A 193 -23.88 -1.57 -7.60
N ARG A 194 -25.19 -1.43 -7.37
CA ARG A 194 -26.16 -2.51 -7.65
C ARG A 194 -26.24 -2.85 -9.14
N GLU A 195 -26.19 -1.85 -10.01
CA GLU A 195 -26.18 -2.09 -11.45
C GLU A 195 -24.85 -2.70 -11.91
N LEU A 196 -23.72 -2.20 -11.38
CA LEU A 196 -22.41 -2.75 -11.66
C LEU A 196 -22.28 -4.21 -11.20
N ASP A 197 -22.81 -4.55 -10.02
CA ASP A 197 -22.76 -5.92 -9.47
C ASP A 197 -23.37 -6.95 -10.42
N LYS A 198 -24.39 -6.60 -11.19
CA LYS A 198 -24.97 -7.51 -12.19
C LYS A 198 -23.96 -8.00 -13.22
N ASN A 199 -22.90 -7.22 -13.45
CA ASN A 199 -21.82 -7.49 -14.40
C ASN A 199 -20.55 -8.06 -13.75
N ILE A 200 -20.45 -7.96 -12.42
CA ILE A 200 -19.31 -8.52 -11.67
C ILE A 200 -19.35 -10.04 -11.69
N ALA A 201 -18.25 -10.66 -12.10
CA ALA A 201 -18.01 -12.10 -12.02
C ALA A 201 -17.70 -12.51 -10.57
N HIS A 202 -16.78 -11.81 -9.92
CA HIS A 202 -16.38 -12.04 -8.53
C HIS A 202 -15.64 -10.82 -7.94
N TYR A 203 -15.62 -10.75 -6.61
CA TYR A 203 -14.82 -9.78 -5.86
C TYR A 203 -13.58 -10.46 -5.29
N THR A 204 -12.39 -9.90 -5.60
CA THR A 204 -11.11 -10.47 -5.21
C THR A 204 -10.65 -9.98 -3.83
N HIS A 205 -9.86 -10.80 -3.14
CA HIS A 205 -9.24 -10.40 -1.87
C HIS A 205 -8.22 -9.26 -2.05
N SER A 206 -7.36 -9.36 -3.07
CA SER A 206 -6.27 -8.41 -3.35
C SER A 206 -6.71 -7.28 -4.29
N GLY A 207 -6.24 -6.07 -4.02
CA GLY A 207 -6.51 -4.88 -4.83
C GLY A 207 -5.90 -4.91 -6.24
N SER A 208 -4.77 -5.58 -6.41
CA SER A 208 -4.06 -5.69 -7.70
C SER A 208 -4.52 -6.89 -8.56
N LYS A 209 -5.15 -7.90 -7.95
CA LYS A 209 -5.54 -9.15 -8.61
C LYS A 209 -6.45 -8.96 -9.82
N PRO A 210 -7.47 -8.06 -9.82
CA PRO A 210 -8.31 -7.89 -11.00
C PRO A 210 -7.56 -7.44 -12.26
N CYS A 211 -6.56 -6.55 -12.14
CA CYS A 211 -5.68 -6.21 -13.27
C CYS A 211 -4.83 -7.41 -13.72
N VAL A 212 -4.35 -8.24 -12.80
CA VAL A 212 -3.61 -9.46 -13.13
C VAL A 212 -4.50 -10.42 -13.91
N GLN A 213 -5.71 -10.68 -13.44
CA GLN A 213 -6.69 -11.55 -14.12
C GLN A 213 -7.07 -11.00 -15.51
N ALA A 214 -7.27 -9.69 -15.62
CA ALA A 214 -7.49 -9.06 -16.92
C ALA A 214 -6.25 -9.22 -17.83
N GLY A 215 -5.04 -9.02 -17.32
CA GLY A 215 -3.80 -9.19 -18.07
C GLY A 215 -3.60 -10.62 -18.61
N MET A 216 -4.03 -11.62 -17.84
CA MET A 216 -3.98 -13.03 -18.20
C MET A 216 -5.18 -13.49 -19.06
N GLY A 217 -6.21 -12.67 -19.21
CA GLY A 217 -7.41 -12.98 -19.99
C GLY A 217 -8.46 -13.81 -19.25
N GLU A 218 -8.35 -13.94 -17.92
CA GLU A 218 -9.36 -14.62 -17.08
C GLU A 218 -10.66 -13.82 -17.02
N VAL A 219 -10.57 -12.50 -17.08
CA VAL A 219 -11.69 -11.57 -17.23
C VAL A 219 -11.33 -10.55 -18.31
N ALA A 220 -12.34 -9.93 -18.92
CA ALA A 220 -12.09 -8.84 -19.87
C ALA A 220 -11.72 -7.51 -19.17
N ILE A 221 -12.23 -7.32 -17.96
CA ILE A 221 -12.15 -6.05 -17.24
C ILE A 221 -11.77 -6.29 -15.78
N GLY A 222 -10.75 -5.57 -15.31
CA GLY A 222 -10.39 -5.51 -13.89
C GLY A 222 -10.50 -4.08 -13.36
N ILE A 223 -11.41 -3.78 -12.44
CA ILE A 223 -11.35 -2.55 -11.65
C ILE A 223 -10.26 -2.78 -10.59
N SER A 224 -9.19 -1.98 -10.58
CA SER A 224 -8.01 -2.31 -9.77
C SER A 224 -7.06 -1.11 -9.62
N MET A 225 -5.82 -1.36 -9.29
CA MET A 225 -4.77 -0.36 -9.10
C MET A 225 -4.09 0.02 -10.42
N ALA A 226 -4.05 1.32 -10.74
CA ALA A 226 -3.49 1.84 -11.98
C ALA A 226 -2.02 1.45 -12.20
N SER A 227 -1.20 1.48 -11.16
CA SER A 227 0.22 1.10 -11.22
C SER A 227 0.41 -0.39 -11.57
N ARG A 228 -0.44 -1.29 -11.06
CA ARG A 228 -0.42 -2.70 -11.44
C ARG A 228 -0.76 -2.87 -12.93
N GLY A 229 -1.78 -2.18 -13.41
CA GLY A 229 -2.14 -2.18 -14.84
C GLY A 229 -1.01 -1.66 -15.73
N ALA A 230 -0.37 -0.56 -15.35
CA ALA A 230 0.77 0.03 -16.06
C ALA A 230 1.98 -0.93 -16.11
N LYS A 231 2.30 -1.58 -14.98
CA LYS A 231 3.37 -2.58 -14.90
C LYS A 231 3.12 -3.77 -15.82
N LEU A 232 1.92 -4.35 -15.78
CA LEU A 232 1.55 -5.48 -16.64
C LEU A 232 1.58 -5.11 -18.12
N LYS A 233 1.09 -3.91 -18.49
CA LYS A 233 1.18 -3.39 -19.85
C LYS A 233 2.63 -3.22 -20.30
N THR A 234 3.50 -2.71 -19.44
CA THR A 234 4.95 -2.58 -19.72
C THR A 234 5.60 -3.95 -19.93
N GLN A 235 5.09 -5.00 -19.29
CA GLN A 235 5.52 -6.39 -19.46
C GLN A 235 4.90 -7.08 -20.68
N GLY A 236 4.09 -6.39 -21.48
CA GLY A 236 3.52 -6.90 -22.73
C GLY A 236 2.10 -7.43 -22.62
N ALA A 237 1.42 -7.31 -21.47
CA ALA A 237 0.01 -7.68 -21.37
C ALA A 237 -0.86 -6.78 -22.29
N PRO A 238 -1.86 -7.33 -23.01
CA PRO A 238 -2.69 -6.58 -23.97
C PRO A 238 -3.73 -5.72 -23.25
N LEU A 239 -3.27 -4.84 -22.36
CA LEU A 239 -4.12 -4.00 -21.53
C LEU A 239 -4.19 -2.55 -22.02
N ALA A 240 -5.39 -2.01 -22.07
CA ALA A 240 -5.63 -0.58 -21.92
C ALA A 240 -5.87 -0.28 -20.43
N VAL A 241 -5.11 0.66 -19.87
CA VAL A 241 -5.31 1.16 -18.50
C VAL A 241 -6.11 2.44 -18.60
N ILE A 242 -7.38 2.37 -18.20
CA ILE A 242 -8.38 3.43 -18.39
C ILE A 242 -8.66 4.07 -17.03
N THR A 243 -8.72 5.39 -17.00
CA THR A 243 -9.07 6.17 -15.81
C THR A 243 -10.35 6.97 -16.07
N PRO A 244 -11.53 6.41 -15.78
CA PRO A 244 -12.78 7.16 -15.86
C PRO A 244 -12.78 8.36 -14.91
N LYS A 245 -13.55 9.40 -15.20
CA LYS A 245 -13.70 10.54 -14.30
C LYS A 245 -14.23 10.08 -12.92
N GLY A 246 -13.64 10.58 -11.84
CA GLY A 246 -14.00 10.17 -10.47
C GLY A 246 -13.28 8.90 -10.03
N ILE A 247 -12.05 8.63 -10.52
CA ILE A 247 -11.21 7.57 -9.95
C ILE A 247 -10.82 7.88 -8.51
N GLY A 248 -10.90 6.86 -7.65
CA GLY A 248 -10.39 6.96 -6.29
C GLY A 248 -8.87 7.06 -6.26
N TRP A 249 -8.37 7.75 -5.24
CA TRP A 249 -6.95 7.83 -4.93
C TRP A 249 -6.75 7.99 -3.42
N GLU A 250 -5.63 7.51 -2.92
CA GLU A 250 -5.17 7.71 -1.54
C GLU A 250 -3.65 7.77 -1.49
N SER A 251 -3.08 8.30 -0.39
CA SER A 251 -1.68 8.07 -0.05
C SER A 251 -1.50 6.67 0.55
N GLU A 252 -0.39 5.99 0.26
CA GLU A 252 0.15 4.99 1.16
C GLU A 252 1.06 5.69 2.16
N ALA A 253 1.02 5.29 3.42
CA ALA A 253 1.64 6.05 4.48
C ALA A 253 2.32 5.16 5.54
N VAL A 254 3.21 5.80 6.32
CA VAL A 254 3.92 5.22 7.45
C VAL A 254 3.47 5.86 8.75
N GLY A 255 3.44 5.10 9.84
CA GLY A 255 3.16 5.58 11.18
C GLY A 255 3.79 4.73 12.26
N LEU A 256 4.08 5.36 13.40
CA LEU A 256 4.68 4.73 14.57
C LEU A 256 3.60 4.11 15.45
N VAL A 257 3.75 2.84 15.82
CA VAL A 257 2.83 2.13 16.75
C VAL A 257 3.46 2.00 18.14
N LYS A 258 4.74 1.62 18.21
CA LYS A 258 5.50 1.56 19.46
C LYS A 258 6.73 2.46 19.37
N GLU A 259 7.01 3.16 20.46
CA GLU A 259 8.18 4.02 20.53
C GLU A 259 9.45 3.20 20.84
N SER A 260 10.35 3.18 19.88
CA SER A 260 11.74 2.75 20.05
C SER A 260 12.61 3.53 19.04
N ASP A 261 13.90 3.64 19.31
CA ASP A 261 14.82 4.32 18.38
C ASP A 261 14.87 3.60 17.03
N ALA A 262 14.84 2.27 17.03
CA ALA A 262 14.81 1.49 15.81
C ALA A 262 13.53 1.71 14.99
N ALA A 263 12.36 1.73 15.64
CA ALA A 263 11.08 2.00 14.97
C ALA A 263 11.04 3.44 14.39
N LYS A 264 11.53 4.43 15.14
CA LYS A 264 11.65 5.82 14.65
C LYS A 264 12.55 5.91 13.41
N ARG A 265 13.68 5.19 13.41
CA ARG A 265 14.57 5.13 12.23
C ARG A 265 13.90 4.49 11.02
N VAL A 266 13.03 3.50 11.20
CA VAL A 266 12.22 2.96 10.10
C VAL A 266 11.29 4.02 9.53
N VAL A 267 10.60 4.78 10.39
CA VAL A 267 9.72 5.88 9.96
C VAL A 267 10.51 6.96 9.22
N ASP A 268 11.63 7.44 9.79
CA ASP A 268 12.47 8.47 9.18
C ASP A 268 12.99 8.02 7.79
N TRP A 269 13.48 6.79 7.70
CA TRP A 269 14.02 6.28 6.43
C TRP A 269 12.93 6.10 5.38
N SER A 270 11.73 5.65 5.78
CA SER A 270 10.64 5.37 4.85
C SER A 270 10.11 6.61 4.13
N ILE A 271 10.30 7.80 4.69
CA ILE A 271 9.95 9.08 4.05
C ILE A 271 11.14 9.79 3.40
N SER A 272 12.34 9.24 3.54
CA SER A 272 13.57 9.83 2.99
C SER A 272 13.56 9.86 1.46
N LYS A 273 14.44 10.69 0.90
CA LYS A 273 14.68 10.71 -0.55
C LYS A 273 15.05 9.34 -1.09
N ALA A 274 15.93 8.60 -0.38
CA ALA A 274 16.37 7.26 -0.78
C ALA A 274 15.21 6.26 -0.88
N ALA A 275 14.28 6.27 0.07
CA ALA A 275 13.07 5.44 0.00
C ALA A 275 12.16 5.86 -1.15
N ASN A 276 11.94 7.17 -1.33
CA ASN A 276 11.10 7.70 -2.40
C ASN A 276 11.67 7.41 -3.80
N GLU A 277 12.99 7.36 -3.96
CA GLU A 277 13.65 6.91 -5.20
C GLU A 277 13.40 5.43 -5.52
N LEU A 278 13.00 4.62 -4.54
CA LEU A 278 12.53 3.24 -4.78
C LEU A 278 11.03 3.20 -5.11
N TYR A 279 10.23 4.06 -4.50
CA TYR A 279 8.78 4.09 -4.75
C TYR A 279 8.43 4.47 -6.18
N VAL A 280 9.24 5.31 -6.86
CA VAL A 280 9.01 5.73 -8.26
C VAL A 280 8.98 4.57 -9.26
N GLU A 281 9.45 3.38 -8.90
CA GLU A 281 9.36 2.20 -9.77
C GLU A 281 7.92 1.67 -9.91
N MET A 282 7.08 1.99 -8.93
CA MET A 282 5.70 1.52 -8.87
C MET A 282 4.69 2.67 -8.88
N TYR A 283 5.03 3.81 -8.26
CA TYR A 283 4.11 4.90 -8.00
C TYR A 283 4.50 6.17 -8.77
N PRO A 284 3.54 6.80 -9.49
CA PRO A 284 3.82 8.00 -10.29
C PRO A 284 3.88 9.27 -9.47
N VAL A 285 3.38 9.22 -8.23
CA VAL A 285 3.42 10.31 -7.26
C VAL A 285 4.03 9.78 -5.98
N VAL A 286 5.12 10.39 -5.55
CA VAL A 286 5.81 10.08 -4.30
C VAL A 286 5.83 11.29 -3.39
N ALA A 287 6.00 11.06 -2.08
CA ALA A 287 5.83 12.14 -1.10
C ALA A 287 6.98 13.14 -1.07
N HIS A 288 8.21 12.74 -1.41
CA HIS A 288 9.38 13.61 -1.33
C HIS A 288 9.43 14.58 -2.52
N LYS A 289 9.47 15.90 -2.24
CA LYS A 289 9.38 17.00 -3.22
C LYS A 289 10.46 16.98 -4.30
N GLU A 290 11.66 16.49 -3.97
CA GLU A 290 12.78 16.46 -4.92
C GLU A 290 12.76 15.22 -5.83
N VAL A 291 11.95 14.21 -5.52
CA VAL A 291 11.90 12.97 -6.30
C VAL A 291 10.80 13.07 -7.35
N LYS A 292 11.19 12.87 -8.60
CA LYS A 292 10.26 12.88 -9.73
C LYS A 292 10.05 11.46 -10.24
N ALA A 293 8.80 11.04 -10.31
CA ALA A 293 8.42 9.75 -10.83
C ALA A 293 8.05 9.81 -12.30
N THR A 294 8.49 8.79 -13.04
CA THR A 294 7.98 8.52 -14.39
C THR A 294 7.73 7.02 -14.50
N VAL A 295 6.48 6.61 -14.42
CA VAL A 295 6.08 5.21 -14.54
C VAL A 295 5.62 4.94 -15.96
N SER A 296 6.29 4.01 -16.65
CA SER A 296 5.95 3.64 -18.02
C SER A 296 4.52 3.14 -18.15
N ASN A 297 3.82 3.56 -19.20
CA ASN A 297 2.42 3.21 -19.48
C ASN A 297 1.40 3.63 -18.39
N PHE A 298 1.81 4.45 -17.43
CA PHE A 298 0.88 4.97 -16.43
C PHE A 298 -0.09 5.97 -17.08
N PRO A 299 -1.41 5.86 -16.83
CA PRO A 299 -2.39 6.77 -17.40
C PRO A 299 -2.31 8.18 -16.78
N ASN A 300 -2.76 9.20 -17.52
CA ASN A 300 -2.92 10.52 -16.93
C ASN A 300 -4.13 10.51 -15.96
N VAL A 301 -3.85 10.62 -14.67
CA VAL A 301 -4.88 10.56 -13.62
C VAL A 301 -5.40 11.93 -13.19
N GLN A 302 -4.61 13.01 -13.39
CA GLN A 302 -4.88 14.33 -12.80
C GLN A 302 -6.26 14.89 -13.12
N ALA A 303 -6.71 14.77 -14.37
CA ALA A 303 -8.00 15.31 -14.81
C ALA A 303 -9.20 14.49 -14.30
N ASN A 304 -8.96 13.27 -13.82
CA ASN A 304 -9.98 12.29 -13.52
C ASN A 304 -10.08 11.90 -12.03
N MET A 305 -9.22 12.46 -11.18
CA MET A 305 -9.21 12.19 -9.74
C MET A 305 -10.52 12.66 -9.08
N ALA A 306 -11.07 11.80 -8.23
CA ALA A 306 -12.13 12.16 -7.31
C ALA A 306 -11.66 13.14 -6.24
N LYS A 307 -12.57 13.91 -5.66
CA LYS A 307 -12.30 14.57 -4.38
C LYS A 307 -12.43 13.53 -3.27
N MET A 308 -11.38 13.38 -2.46
CA MET A 308 -11.32 12.37 -1.39
C MET A 308 -11.11 13.04 -0.03
N ASP A 309 -11.89 12.60 0.95
CA ASP A 309 -11.73 12.94 2.36
C ASP A 309 -11.36 11.68 3.14
N PHE A 310 -10.08 11.53 3.47
CA PHE A 310 -9.52 10.35 4.14
C PHE A 310 -10.03 10.21 5.58
N ALA A 311 -10.26 11.33 6.27
CA ALA A 311 -10.81 11.31 7.62
C ALA A 311 -12.27 10.78 7.61
N GLN A 312 -13.09 11.25 6.67
CA GLN A 312 -14.44 10.73 6.48
C GLN A 312 -14.42 9.24 6.08
N MET A 313 -13.51 8.83 5.21
CA MET A 313 -13.33 7.42 4.87
C MET A 313 -12.99 6.59 6.10
N GLY A 314 -12.07 7.05 6.94
CA GLY A 314 -11.72 6.37 8.20
C GLY A 314 -12.92 6.24 9.13
N SER A 315 -13.58 7.34 9.44
CA SER A 315 -14.70 7.39 10.40
C SER A 315 -15.94 6.61 9.95
N LYS A 316 -16.24 6.59 8.64
CA LYS A 316 -17.39 5.86 8.07
C LYS A 316 -17.07 4.43 7.64
N ARG A 317 -15.83 3.96 7.83
CA ARG A 317 -15.39 2.66 7.30
C ARG A 317 -16.29 1.51 7.71
N ALA A 318 -16.61 1.39 9.00
CA ALA A 318 -17.43 0.27 9.51
C ALA A 318 -18.84 0.27 8.89
N GLU A 319 -19.47 1.43 8.80
CA GLU A 319 -20.80 1.63 8.20
C GLU A 319 -20.81 1.23 6.70
N ILE A 320 -19.85 1.76 5.94
CA ILE A 320 -19.74 1.50 4.49
C ILE A 320 -19.49 0.00 4.23
N LEU A 321 -18.59 -0.64 5.00
CA LEU A 321 -18.27 -2.04 4.82
C LEU A 321 -19.43 -2.95 5.21
N ALA A 322 -20.18 -2.64 6.27
CA ALA A 322 -21.39 -3.38 6.65
C ALA A 322 -22.46 -3.30 5.55
N ALA A 323 -22.74 -2.08 5.06
CA ALA A 323 -23.72 -1.86 3.99
C ALA A 323 -23.30 -2.53 2.67
N TRP A 324 -22.02 -2.54 2.35
CA TRP A 324 -21.48 -3.20 1.15
C TRP A 324 -21.60 -4.72 1.26
N SER A 325 -21.18 -5.28 2.40
CA SER A 325 -21.19 -6.73 2.63
C SER A 325 -22.59 -7.30 2.57
N GLU A 326 -23.57 -6.63 3.18
CA GLU A 326 -24.98 -7.02 3.11
C GLU A 326 -25.48 -7.15 1.66
N LYS A 327 -25.01 -6.27 0.76
CA LYS A 327 -25.52 -6.17 -0.61
C LYS A 327 -24.76 -7.04 -1.62
N PHE A 328 -23.45 -7.26 -1.44
CA PHE A 328 -22.58 -7.72 -2.53
C PHE A 328 -21.64 -8.87 -2.17
N ASP A 329 -21.50 -9.27 -0.88
CA ASP A 329 -20.48 -10.25 -0.45
C ASP A 329 -20.66 -11.65 -1.04
N ALA A 330 -21.84 -11.96 -1.59
CA ALA A 330 -22.15 -13.28 -2.16
C ALA A 330 -21.23 -13.70 -3.34
N LYS A 331 -20.59 -12.75 -4.01
CA LYS A 331 -19.64 -12.98 -5.11
C LYS A 331 -18.18 -12.85 -4.67
N SER A 332 -17.93 -12.69 -3.39
CA SER A 332 -16.56 -12.56 -2.87
C SER A 332 -15.80 -13.87 -2.91
N GLU A 333 -14.51 -13.81 -3.23
CA GLU A 333 -13.62 -14.95 -3.09
C GLU A 333 -13.66 -15.47 -1.64
N PRO A 334 -13.52 -16.79 -1.42
CA PRO A 334 -13.44 -17.35 -0.07
C PRO A 334 -12.33 -16.65 0.74
N LYS A 335 -12.61 -16.39 2.01
CA LYS A 335 -11.59 -15.90 2.94
C LYS A 335 -10.56 -17.02 3.13
N SER A 336 -9.32 -16.76 2.69
CA SER A 336 -8.18 -17.67 2.86
C SER A 336 -7.73 -17.74 4.32
#